data_1e397222210ba4a5e293938c195dbdee
#
_entry.id   1e397222210ba4a5e293938c195dbdee
#
_cell.length_a   1.000
_cell.length_b   1.000
_cell.length_c   1.000
_cell.angle_alpha   90.00
_cell.angle_beta   90.00
_cell.angle_gamma   90.00
#
_symmetry.space_group_name_H-M   'P 1'
#
loop_
_entity.id
_entity.type
_entity.pdbx_description
1 polymer ?
#
loop_
_entity_poly.entity_id
_entity_poly.type
_entity_poly.pdbx_seq_one_letter_code
_entity_poly.pdbx_strand_id
1 'polypeptide(L)'
;MRKTYSLIQLGMALMADAGGRHWGYDLSKRSGIRSGVLYPTLQRMLDEDWVRDGWEEQGDVRAKRPPRRYYELTDKGKAELGALLSEARQDARFRSLVGRFA
;
A
#
# COMPACT_ATOMS: atom_id res chain seq x y z
N MET A 1 -10.80 0.82 8.61
CA MET A 1 -11.16 0.89 7.17
C MET A 1 -11.94 -0.38 6.78
N ARG A 2 -12.87 -0.21 5.87
CA ARG A 2 -13.69 -1.32 5.40
C ARG A 2 -12.87 -2.29 4.53
N LYS A 3 -13.05 -3.61 4.74
CA LYS A 3 -12.41 -4.62 3.89
C LYS A 3 -13.00 -4.59 2.48
N THR A 4 -12.15 -4.27 1.50
CA THR A 4 -12.47 -4.31 0.08
C THR A 4 -11.36 -5.05 -0.65
N TYR A 5 -11.63 -5.51 -1.86
CA TYR A 5 -10.59 -6.13 -2.69
C TYR A 5 -9.41 -5.18 -2.89
N SER A 6 -9.69 -3.92 -3.19
CA SER A 6 -8.63 -2.92 -3.42
C SER A 6 -7.75 -2.72 -2.19
N LEU A 7 -8.35 -2.61 -1.01
CA LEU A 7 -7.61 -2.43 0.23
C LEU A 7 -6.73 -3.66 0.52
N ILE A 8 -7.27 -4.86 0.31
CA ILE A 8 -6.52 -6.09 0.54
C ILE A 8 -5.35 -6.22 -0.44
N GLN A 9 -5.59 -5.95 -1.74
CA GLN A 9 -4.53 -5.99 -2.75
C GLN A 9 -3.43 -4.98 -2.45
N LEU A 10 -3.81 -3.76 -2.10
CA LEU A 10 -2.84 -2.72 -1.73
C LEU A 10 -2.11 -3.09 -0.44
N GLY A 11 -2.83 -3.61 0.53
CA GLY A 11 -2.23 -4.06 1.80
C GLY A 11 -1.19 -5.15 1.60
N MET A 12 -1.46 -6.12 0.74
CA MET A 12 -0.49 -7.16 0.41
C MET A 12 0.77 -6.58 -0.24
N ALA A 13 0.61 -5.64 -1.16
CA ALA A 13 1.74 -4.99 -1.83
C ALA A 13 2.60 -4.21 -0.83
N LEU A 14 1.97 -3.47 0.09
CA LEU A 14 2.68 -2.72 1.12
C LEU A 14 3.38 -3.64 2.12
N MET A 15 2.70 -4.69 2.57
CA MET A 15 3.23 -5.61 3.57
C MET A 15 4.30 -6.55 3.01
N ALA A 16 4.40 -6.69 1.69
CA ALA A 16 5.48 -7.46 1.06
C ALA A 16 6.86 -6.83 1.35
N ASP A 17 6.90 -5.52 1.59
CA ASP A 17 8.08 -4.80 2.05
C ASP A 17 7.64 -3.77 3.09
N ALA A 18 7.27 -4.24 4.25
CA ALA A 18 6.62 -3.43 5.29
C ALA A 18 7.48 -2.29 5.81
N GLY A 19 8.80 -2.43 5.78
CA GLY A 19 9.75 -1.39 6.22
C GLY A 19 10.24 -0.49 5.09
N GLY A 20 9.80 -0.72 3.86
CA GLY A 20 10.30 -0.01 2.69
C GLY A 20 9.49 1.21 2.30
N ARG A 21 10.05 1.95 1.36
CA ARG A 21 9.36 3.03 0.67
C ARG A 21 8.66 2.48 -0.55
N HIS A 22 7.49 3.01 -0.84
CA HIS A 22 6.66 2.56 -1.96
C HIS A 22 6.22 3.76 -2.79
N TRP A 23 6.44 3.69 -4.09
CA TRP A 23 6.00 4.71 -5.03
C TRP A 23 4.68 4.29 -5.67
N GLY A 24 3.82 5.26 -5.94
CA GLY A 24 2.48 5.01 -6.46
C GLY A 24 2.46 4.15 -7.73
N TYR A 25 3.37 4.42 -8.66
CA TYR A 25 3.46 3.64 -9.89
C TYR A 25 3.78 2.16 -9.62
N ASP A 26 4.75 1.91 -8.75
CA ASP A 26 5.12 0.54 -8.38
C ASP A 26 4.01 -0.17 -7.61
N LEU A 27 3.34 0.56 -6.71
CA LEU A 27 2.19 0.02 -5.98
C LEU A 27 1.05 -0.35 -6.93
N SER A 28 0.78 0.50 -7.92
CA SER A 28 -0.25 0.21 -8.93
C SER A 28 0.09 -1.07 -9.69
N LYS A 29 1.32 -1.21 -10.13
CA LYS A 29 1.77 -2.41 -10.85
C LYS A 29 1.69 -3.68 -10.01
N ARG A 30 2.23 -3.64 -8.79
CA ARG A 30 2.30 -4.82 -7.91
C ARG A 30 0.94 -5.22 -7.37
N SER A 31 0.07 -4.25 -7.10
CA SER A 31 -1.26 -4.52 -6.57
C SER A 31 -2.29 -4.82 -7.66
N GLY A 32 -2.05 -4.40 -8.88
CA GLY A 32 -3.02 -4.47 -9.97
C GLY A 32 -4.13 -3.42 -9.86
N ILE A 33 -3.98 -2.44 -8.96
CA ILE A 33 -5.00 -1.41 -8.72
C ILE A 33 -4.69 -0.19 -9.60
N ARG A 34 -5.72 0.30 -10.30
CA ARG A 34 -5.59 1.51 -11.13
C ARG A 34 -5.43 2.75 -10.25
N SER A 35 -4.74 3.75 -10.80
CA SER A 35 -4.46 5.00 -10.09
C SER A 35 -5.71 5.69 -9.54
N GLY A 36 -6.83 5.63 -10.26
CA GLY A 36 -8.10 6.22 -9.82
C GLY A 36 -8.67 5.60 -8.54
N VAL A 37 -8.26 4.40 -8.20
CA VAL A 37 -8.64 3.71 -6.95
C VAL A 37 -7.48 3.74 -5.95
N LEU A 38 -6.27 3.62 -6.44
CA LEU A 38 -5.05 3.57 -5.61
C LEU A 38 -4.89 4.84 -4.76
N TYR A 39 -4.89 6.01 -5.39
CA TYR A 39 -4.62 7.25 -4.68
C TYR A 39 -5.70 7.62 -3.66
N PRO A 40 -7.00 7.47 -3.96
CA PRO A 40 -8.02 7.65 -2.91
C PRO A 40 -7.87 6.68 -1.74
N THR A 41 -7.44 5.45 -2.00
CA THR A 41 -7.21 4.45 -0.94
C THR A 41 -6.00 4.84 -0.09
N LEU A 42 -4.90 5.26 -0.73
CA LEU A 42 -3.73 5.78 -0.02
C LEU A 42 -4.06 7.01 0.81
N GLN A 43 -4.91 7.90 0.29
CA GLN A 43 -5.35 9.08 1.05
C GLN A 43 -6.10 8.68 2.32
N ARG A 44 -6.99 7.69 2.24
CA ARG A 44 -7.67 7.18 3.43
C ARG A 44 -6.69 6.55 4.43
N MET A 45 -5.67 5.87 3.93
CA MET A 45 -4.61 5.31 4.78
C MET A 45 -3.80 6.42 5.47
N LEU A 46 -3.55 7.52 4.79
CA LEU A 46 -2.92 8.70 5.39
C LEU A 46 -3.81 9.28 6.48
N ASP A 47 -5.10 9.43 6.21
CA ASP A 47 -6.07 9.97 7.17
C ASP A 47 -6.18 9.11 8.43
N GLU A 48 -6.05 7.80 8.29
CA GLU A 48 -6.08 6.83 9.39
C GLU A 48 -4.72 6.64 10.06
N ASP A 49 -3.69 7.32 9.58
CA ASP A 49 -2.31 7.18 10.07
C ASP A 49 -1.75 5.76 9.87
N TRP A 50 -2.18 5.09 8.83
CA TRP A 50 -1.64 3.77 8.46
C TRP A 50 -0.39 3.89 7.59
N VAL A 51 -0.31 4.96 6.81
CA VAL A 51 0.89 5.31 6.04
C VAL A 51 1.25 6.76 6.30
N ARG A 52 2.51 7.05 6.09
CA ARG A 52 3.02 8.42 5.96
C ARG A 52 3.59 8.58 4.57
N ASP A 53 3.67 9.81 4.11
CA ASP A 53 4.20 10.12 2.80
C ASP A 53 5.38 11.07 2.89
N GLY A 54 6.12 11.14 1.80
CA GLY A 54 7.22 12.06 1.67
C GLY A 54 7.58 12.22 0.19
N TRP A 55 8.53 13.09 -0.06
CA TRP A 55 9.06 13.34 -1.40
C TRP A 55 10.51 12.91 -1.44
N GLU A 56 10.92 12.35 -2.59
CA GLU A 56 12.32 12.04 -2.84
C GLU A 56 13.16 13.30 -2.68
N GLU A 57 14.38 13.14 -2.20
CA GLU A 57 15.34 14.24 -2.16
C GLU A 57 15.69 14.67 -3.58
N GLN A 58 15.96 15.98 -3.75
CA GLN A 58 16.30 16.55 -5.06
C GLN A 58 17.67 16.10 -5.59
N GLY A 59 18.30 15.12 -4.97
CA GLY A 59 19.63 14.65 -5.31
C GLY A 59 19.76 13.93 -6.64
N ASP A 60 18.66 13.52 -7.28
CA ASP A 60 18.75 12.80 -8.54
C ASP A 60 18.62 13.74 -9.75
N VAL A 61 19.49 14.75 -9.77
CA VAL A 61 19.62 15.70 -10.87
C VAL A 61 19.97 15.00 -12.18
N ARG A 62 20.57 13.82 -12.10
CA ARG A 62 20.98 13.04 -13.28
C ARG A 62 19.78 12.51 -14.08
N ALA A 63 18.70 12.19 -13.42
CA ALA A 63 17.50 11.67 -14.08
C ALA A 63 16.63 12.77 -14.71
N LYS A 64 16.91 14.05 -14.43
CA LYS A 64 16.17 15.23 -14.92
C LYS A 64 14.66 15.11 -14.77
N ARG A 65 14.20 14.41 -13.72
CA ARG A 65 12.79 14.24 -13.42
C ARG A 65 12.45 14.90 -12.09
N PRO A 66 11.18 15.35 -11.92
CA PRO A 66 10.76 15.89 -10.65
C PRO A 66 10.85 14.83 -9.54
N PRO A 67 11.05 15.25 -8.28
CA PRO A 67 10.98 14.32 -7.15
C PRO A 67 9.65 13.59 -7.14
N ARG A 68 9.69 12.29 -6.82
CA ARG A 68 8.48 11.47 -6.71
C ARG A 68 8.04 11.36 -5.26
N ARG A 69 6.73 11.27 -5.08
CA ARG A 69 6.12 11.02 -3.78
C ARG A 69 6.24 9.54 -3.43
N TYR A 70 6.58 9.26 -2.18
CA TYR A 70 6.62 7.88 -1.67
C TYR A 70 5.72 7.73 -0.45
N TYR A 71 5.41 6.47 -0.12
CA TYR A 71 4.58 6.10 1.02
C TYR A 71 5.30 5.04 1.83
N GLU A 72 5.18 5.14 3.15
CA GLU A 72 5.75 4.17 4.09
C GLU A 72 4.69 3.79 5.10
N LEU A 73 4.67 2.50 5.49
CA LEU A 73 3.77 2.06 6.56
C LEU A 73 4.24 2.62 7.91
N THR A 74 3.28 3.12 8.68
CA THR A 74 3.51 3.41 10.10
C THR A 74 3.43 2.11 10.91
N ASP A 75 3.86 2.13 12.17
CA ASP A 75 3.69 0.98 13.06
C ASP A 75 2.20 0.63 13.21
N LYS A 76 1.33 1.64 13.31
CA LYS A 76 -0.11 1.44 13.31
C LYS A 76 -0.58 0.76 12.04
N GLY A 77 -0.11 1.22 10.88
CA GLY A 77 -0.47 0.63 9.60
C GLY A 77 -0.05 -0.82 9.47
N LYS A 78 1.16 -1.16 9.93
CA LYS A 78 1.63 -2.54 9.93
C LYS A 78 0.73 -3.44 10.78
N ALA A 79 0.36 -2.97 11.97
CA ALA A 79 -0.51 -3.73 12.89
C ALA A 79 -1.92 -3.89 12.30
N GLU A 80 -2.50 -2.80 11.80
CA GLU A 80 -3.86 -2.81 11.27
C GLU A 80 -3.98 -3.62 9.98
N LEU A 81 -3.04 -3.46 9.06
CA LEU A 81 -3.01 -4.25 7.83
C LEU A 81 -2.72 -5.72 8.11
N GLY A 82 -1.83 -6.00 9.03
CA GLY A 82 -1.56 -7.38 9.44
C GLY A 82 -2.82 -8.07 9.96
N ALA A 83 -3.58 -7.39 10.83
CA ALA A 83 -4.85 -7.91 11.35
C ALA A 83 -5.88 -8.07 10.23
N LEU A 84 -6.00 -7.08 9.35
CA LEU A 84 -6.95 -7.10 8.25
C LEU A 84 -6.66 -8.24 7.27
N LEU A 85 -5.41 -8.46 6.92
CA LEU A 85 -5.00 -9.55 6.03
C LEU A 85 -5.22 -10.92 6.68
N SER A 86 -4.98 -11.03 7.99
CA SER A 86 -5.26 -12.23 8.75
C SER A 86 -6.76 -12.57 8.73
N GLU A 87 -7.62 -11.58 8.93
CA GLU A 87 -9.07 -11.73 8.82
C GLU A 87 -9.48 -12.13 7.39
N ALA A 88 -8.86 -11.54 6.39
CA ALA A 88 -9.16 -11.82 4.99
C ALA A 88 -8.87 -13.28 4.62
N ARG A 89 -7.85 -13.90 5.24
CA ARG A 89 -7.55 -15.32 5.04
C ARG A 89 -8.68 -16.23 5.53
N GLN A 90 -9.44 -15.79 6.51
CA GLN A 90 -10.56 -16.52 7.07
C GLN A 90 -11.88 -16.16 6.38
N ASP A 91 -11.88 -15.18 5.51
CA ASP A 91 -13.07 -14.71 4.80
C ASP A 91 -13.14 -15.36 3.42
N ALA A 92 -14.23 -16.07 3.14
CA ALA A 92 -14.42 -16.78 1.87
C ALA A 92 -14.30 -15.86 0.65
N ARG A 93 -14.66 -14.58 0.80
CA ARG A 93 -14.57 -13.59 -0.30
C ARG A 93 -13.13 -13.30 -0.73
N PHE A 94 -12.18 -13.40 0.20
CA PHE A 94 -10.81 -12.93 0.00
C PHE A 94 -9.75 -14.01 0.15
N ARG A 95 -10.14 -15.19 0.62
CA ARG A 95 -9.20 -16.27 0.96
C ARG A 95 -8.29 -16.65 -0.20
N SER A 96 -8.84 -16.81 -1.39
CA SER A 96 -8.05 -17.19 -2.57
C SER A 96 -7.06 -16.08 -2.98
N LEU A 97 -7.44 -14.83 -2.77
CA LEU A 97 -6.58 -13.67 -3.08
C LEU A 97 -5.38 -13.61 -2.14
N VAL A 98 -5.60 -13.71 -0.82
CA VAL A 98 -4.55 -13.61 0.19
C VAL A 98 -3.68 -14.87 0.19
N GLY A 99 -4.26 -16.04 0.01
CA GLY A 99 -3.57 -17.32 0.00
C GLY A 99 -2.47 -17.46 -1.05
N ARG A 100 -2.57 -16.68 -2.15
CA ARG A 100 -1.54 -16.69 -3.21
C ARG A 100 -0.24 -16.03 -2.79
N PHE A 101 -0.26 -15.25 -1.72
CA PHE A 101 0.90 -14.48 -1.25
C PHE A 101 1.42 -14.97 0.10
N ALA A 102 0.87 -16.03 0.60
CA ALA A 102 1.31 -16.63 1.87
C ALA A 102 2.55 -17.48 1.68
#